data_d644e36ed99d44c8e02e3a8c7dc79736
#
_entry.id   d644e36ed99d44c8e02e3a8c7dc79736
#
_cell.length_a   1.000
_cell.length_b   1.000
_cell.length_c   1.000
_cell.angle_alpha   90.00
_cell.angle_beta   90.00
_cell.angle_gamma   90.00
#
_symmetry.space_group_name_H-M   'P 1'
#
loop_
_entity.id
_entity.type
_entity.pdbx_description
1 polymer ?
#
loop_
_entity_poly.entity_id
_entity_poly.type
_entity_poly.pdbx_seq_one_letter_code
_entity_poly.pdbx_strand_id
1 'polypeptide(L)'
;IEEFKDIKIAYIRRTGKYGAGNKQLMEKLKNYLKNNDLFKDDTTVLGIALDNPLSTPENEQRYDVGMIITGKDIHCDLPIRNIDSGHYAIFEVPHAENDVANFWKNIDTLTSDLPVDYTKPIIERYAFSKISLHLCEFCIPLK
;
A
#
# COMPACT_ATOMS: atom_id res chain seq x y z
N ILE A 1 9.59 -13.96 0.93
CA ILE A 1 9.29 -13.57 -0.46
C ILE A 1 7.93 -14.13 -0.84
N GLU A 2 7.08 -13.30 -1.40
CA GLU A 2 5.74 -13.66 -1.81
C GLU A 2 5.54 -13.30 -3.28
N GLU A 3 4.81 -14.12 -4.03
CA GLU A 3 4.46 -13.82 -5.42
C GLU A 3 3.09 -13.14 -5.45
N PHE A 4 3.02 -11.98 -6.12
CA PHE A 4 1.77 -11.31 -6.43
C PHE A 4 1.38 -11.65 -7.86
N LYS A 5 0.14 -12.11 -8.04
CA LYS A 5 -0.37 -12.49 -9.35
C LYS A 5 -1.85 -12.12 -9.45
N ASP A 6 -2.19 -11.41 -10.52
CA ASP A 6 -3.57 -11.04 -10.85
C ASP A 6 -4.31 -10.30 -9.72
N ILE A 7 -3.58 -9.44 -8.99
CA ILE A 7 -4.16 -8.65 -7.91
C ILE A 7 -4.76 -7.38 -8.49
N LYS A 8 -6.04 -7.14 -8.18
CA LYS A 8 -6.77 -5.92 -8.56
C LYS A 8 -7.19 -5.18 -7.31
N ILE A 9 -7.19 -3.85 -7.41
CA ILE A 9 -7.67 -2.98 -6.34
C ILE A 9 -8.70 -2.00 -6.85
N ALA A 10 -9.69 -1.71 -5.99
CA ALA A 10 -10.56 -0.56 -6.14
C ALA A 10 -9.92 0.58 -5.32
N TYR A 11 -9.58 1.69 -5.96
CA TYR A 11 -8.67 2.66 -5.37
C TYR A 11 -9.11 4.10 -5.54
N ILE A 12 -8.51 4.96 -4.71
CA ILE A 12 -8.57 6.41 -4.86
C ILE A 12 -7.15 6.95 -4.86
N ARG A 13 -6.94 8.06 -5.57
CA ARG A 13 -5.61 8.67 -5.74
C ARG A 13 -5.63 10.12 -5.27
N ARG A 14 -4.50 10.52 -4.66
CA ARG A 14 -4.24 11.94 -4.45
C ARG A 14 -2.89 12.30 -5.05
N THR A 15 -2.76 13.56 -5.43
CA THR A 15 -1.49 14.13 -5.89
C THR A 15 -1.14 15.29 -4.96
N GLY A 16 0.08 15.28 -4.43
CA GLY A 16 0.57 16.28 -3.51
C GLY A 16 1.62 15.69 -2.57
N LYS A 17 2.16 16.52 -1.70
CA LYS A 17 3.20 16.11 -0.76
C LYS A 17 2.76 14.92 0.08
N TYR A 18 3.65 13.90 0.17
CA TYR A 18 3.42 12.74 1.05
C TYR A 18 3.44 13.16 2.53
N GLY A 19 2.67 12.48 3.35
CA GLY A 19 2.58 12.73 4.77
C GLY A 19 1.15 12.73 5.27
N ALA A 20 0.72 13.79 5.95
CA ALA A 20 -0.61 13.88 6.56
C ALA A 20 -1.75 13.66 5.55
N GLY A 21 -1.59 14.14 4.32
CA GLY A 21 -2.58 13.92 3.25
C GLY A 21 -2.78 12.45 2.90
N ASN A 22 -1.74 11.62 3.02
CA ASN A 22 -1.83 10.18 2.78
C ASN A 22 -2.70 9.52 3.85
N LYS A 23 -2.57 9.93 5.11
CA LYS A 23 -3.43 9.45 6.19
C LYS A 23 -4.89 9.82 5.96
N GLN A 24 -5.14 11.06 5.53
CA GLN A 24 -6.49 11.54 5.23
C GLN A 24 -7.11 10.72 4.10
N LEU A 25 -6.33 10.40 3.07
CA LEU A 25 -6.79 9.58 1.96
C LEU A 25 -7.16 8.17 2.43
N MET A 26 -6.34 7.58 3.29
CA MET A 26 -6.60 6.27 3.88
C MET A 26 -7.90 6.27 4.69
N GLU A 27 -8.13 7.31 5.51
CA GLU A 27 -9.36 7.45 6.28
C GLU A 27 -10.58 7.60 5.37
N LYS A 28 -10.45 8.36 4.29
CA LYS A 28 -11.50 8.53 3.29
C LYS A 28 -11.88 7.19 2.66
N LEU A 29 -10.90 6.36 2.29
CA LEU A 29 -11.16 5.03 1.75
C LEU A 29 -11.86 4.14 2.77
N LYS A 30 -11.36 4.11 4.01
CA LYS A 30 -11.97 3.29 5.07
C LYS A 30 -13.42 3.68 5.33
N ASN A 31 -13.72 4.97 5.36
CA ASN A 31 -15.09 5.45 5.54
C ASN A 31 -15.99 5.04 4.38
N TYR A 32 -15.49 5.15 3.15
CA TYR A 32 -16.21 4.68 1.97
C TYR A 32 -16.53 3.18 2.07
N LEU A 33 -15.53 2.37 2.44
CA LEU A 33 -15.71 0.92 2.55
C LEU A 33 -16.74 0.56 3.64
N LYS A 34 -16.70 1.25 4.78
CA LYS A 34 -17.66 1.03 5.86
C LYS A 34 -19.07 1.43 5.45
N ASN A 35 -19.22 2.57 4.79
CA ASN A 35 -20.52 3.09 4.36
C ASN A 35 -21.19 2.26 3.27
N ASN A 36 -20.42 1.45 2.56
CA ASN A 36 -20.90 0.59 1.47
C ASN A 36 -20.83 -0.90 1.81
N ASP A 37 -20.67 -1.24 3.09
CA ASP A 37 -20.59 -2.63 3.59
C ASP A 37 -19.47 -3.46 2.92
N LEU A 38 -18.39 -2.80 2.51
CA LEU A 38 -17.25 -3.45 1.86
C LEU A 38 -16.12 -3.76 2.84
N PHE A 39 -16.17 -3.25 4.07
CA PHE A 39 -15.14 -3.45 5.07
C PHE A 39 -15.45 -4.72 5.88
N LYS A 40 -14.70 -5.79 5.58
CA LYS A 40 -14.89 -7.13 6.17
C LYS A 40 -13.63 -7.58 6.90
N ASP A 41 -13.71 -8.71 7.61
CA ASP A 41 -12.58 -9.28 8.36
C ASP A 41 -11.43 -9.73 7.45
N ASP A 42 -11.71 -10.02 6.19
CA ASP A 42 -10.72 -10.41 5.17
C ASP A 42 -10.27 -9.26 4.29
N THR A 43 -10.71 -8.05 4.58
CA THR A 43 -10.35 -6.88 3.78
C THR A 43 -8.87 -6.56 3.92
N THR A 44 -8.21 -6.35 2.79
CA THR A 44 -6.83 -5.89 2.73
C THR A 44 -6.78 -4.60 1.94
N VAL A 45 -6.16 -3.59 2.53
CA VAL A 45 -5.96 -2.27 1.90
C VAL A 45 -4.48 -2.11 1.58
N LEU A 46 -4.21 -1.59 0.38
CA LEU A 46 -2.85 -1.27 -0.05
C LEU A 46 -2.66 0.23 -0.11
N GLY A 47 -1.48 0.70 0.33
CA GLY A 47 -1.03 2.06 0.12
C GLY A 47 0.17 2.03 -0.82
N ILE A 48 0.15 2.86 -1.87
CA ILE A 48 1.18 2.79 -2.92
C ILE A 48 1.68 4.19 -3.23
N ALA A 49 2.94 4.43 -2.89
CA ALA A 49 3.64 5.67 -3.27
C ALA A 49 4.20 5.46 -4.68
N LEU A 50 3.58 6.10 -5.68
CA LEU A 50 3.91 5.88 -7.09
C LEU A 50 5.18 6.59 -7.52
N ASP A 51 5.62 7.61 -6.78
CA ASP A 51 6.75 8.45 -7.15
C ASP A 51 7.79 8.50 -6.03
N ASN A 52 9.05 8.63 -6.43
CA ASN A 52 10.13 8.80 -5.46
C ASN A 52 10.11 10.24 -4.92
N PRO A 53 9.91 10.45 -3.62
CA PRO A 53 9.83 11.79 -3.05
C PRO A 53 11.14 12.58 -3.14
N LEU A 54 12.28 11.89 -3.33
CA LEU A 54 13.58 12.55 -3.47
C LEU A 54 13.80 13.14 -4.86
N SER A 55 13.09 12.61 -5.88
CA SER A 55 13.25 13.02 -7.27
C SER A 55 11.98 13.63 -7.89
N THR A 56 10.87 13.65 -7.17
CA THR A 56 9.59 14.15 -7.66
C THR A 56 9.18 15.39 -6.88
N PRO A 57 8.82 16.50 -7.57
CA PRO A 57 8.30 17.68 -6.87
C PRO A 57 7.10 17.36 -6.00
N GLU A 58 6.99 18.02 -4.83
CA GLU A 58 5.95 17.72 -3.84
C GLU A 58 4.53 17.81 -4.42
N ASN A 59 4.28 18.75 -5.33
CA ASN A 59 2.96 18.93 -5.94
C ASN A 59 2.65 17.91 -7.03
N GLU A 60 3.60 17.04 -7.37
CA GLU A 60 3.44 16.01 -8.40
C GLU A 60 3.51 14.58 -7.83
N GLN A 61 3.76 14.43 -6.53
CA GLN A 61 3.82 13.12 -5.88
C GLN A 61 2.44 12.48 -5.80
N ARG A 62 2.32 11.24 -6.30
CA ARG A 62 1.06 10.51 -6.36
C ARG A 62 1.03 9.37 -5.35
N TYR A 63 -0.10 9.22 -4.69
CA TYR A 63 -0.31 8.16 -3.72
C TYR A 63 -1.69 7.53 -3.94
N ASP A 64 -1.72 6.22 -4.06
CA ASP A 64 -2.95 5.45 -4.20
C ASP A 64 -3.22 4.68 -2.92
N VAL A 65 -4.48 4.63 -2.51
CA VAL A 65 -4.95 3.66 -1.52
C VAL A 65 -6.10 2.88 -2.13
N GLY A 66 -6.11 1.58 -1.91
CA GLY A 66 -7.12 0.73 -2.52
C GLY A 66 -7.38 -0.55 -1.75
N MET A 67 -8.56 -1.11 -1.95
CA MET A 67 -8.98 -2.38 -1.39
C MET A 67 -8.73 -3.48 -2.41
N ILE A 68 -8.10 -4.59 -2.00
CA ILE A 68 -7.95 -5.76 -2.86
C ILE A 68 -9.33 -6.35 -3.13
N ILE A 69 -9.62 -6.58 -4.41
CA ILE A 69 -10.87 -7.19 -4.86
C ILE A 69 -10.65 -8.71 -4.93
N THR A 70 -11.37 -9.47 -4.11
CA THR A 70 -11.22 -10.92 -4.02
C THR A 70 -12.38 -11.70 -4.64
N GLY A 71 -13.44 -11.03 -5.07
CA GLY A 71 -14.62 -11.67 -5.65
C GLY A 71 -15.07 -11.04 -6.95
N LYS A 72 -15.88 -11.77 -7.73
CA LYS A 72 -16.42 -11.29 -9.00
C LYS A 72 -17.57 -10.31 -8.82
N ASP A 73 -18.16 -10.24 -7.64
CA ASP A 73 -19.42 -9.54 -7.39
C ASP A 73 -19.26 -8.26 -6.56
N ILE A 74 -18.05 -7.71 -6.48
CA ILE A 74 -17.85 -6.44 -5.78
C ILE A 74 -18.23 -5.30 -6.70
N HIS A 75 -19.33 -4.65 -6.35
CA HIS A 75 -19.80 -3.45 -7.04
C HIS A 75 -19.38 -2.22 -6.24
N CYS A 76 -18.55 -1.38 -6.81
CA CYS A 76 -18.19 -0.11 -6.22
C CYS A 76 -18.01 0.94 -7.31
N ASP A 77 -18.15 2.20 -6.94
CA ASP A 77 -18.01 3.32 -7.86
C ASP A 77 -16.56 3.75 -8.07
N LEU A 78 -15.62 3.07 -7.42
CA LEU A 78 -14.21 3.41 -7.49
C LEU A 78 -13.57 2.82 -8.75
N PRO A 79 -12.57 3.49 -9.33
CA PRO A 79 -11.80 2.92 -10.42
C PRO A 79 -11.03 1.68 -9.96
N ILE A 80 -10.77 0.80 -10.91
CA ILE A 80 -10.10 -0.48 -10.66
C ILE A 80 -8.82 -0.54 -11.49
N ARG A 81 -7.73 -1.00 -10.88
CA ARG A 81 -6.49 -1.27 -11.60
C ARG A 81 -5.79 -2.52 -11.08
N ASN A 82 -4.87 -3.03 -11.89
CA ASN A 82 -4.04 -4.16 -11.52
C ASN A 82 -2.80 -3.68 -10.73
N ILE A 83 -2.35 -4.52 -9.81
CA ILE A 83 -1.05 -4.38 -9.16
C ILE A 83 -0.02 -5.16 -9.99
N ASP A 84 1.18 -4.63 -10.12
CA ASP A 84 2.26 -5.28 -10.85
C ASP A 84 2.52 -6.67 -10.28
N SER A 85 2.43 -7.67 -11.16
CA SER A 85 2.74 -9.05 -10.80
C SER A 85 4.22 -9.23 -10.60
N GLY A 86 4.62 -10.19 -9.78
CA GLY A 86 6.01 -10.52 -9.55
C GLY A 86 6.27 -10.93 -8.12
N HIS A 87 7.55 -11.05 -7.78
CA HIS A 87 7.97 -11.42 -6.44
C HIS A 87 8.23 -10.18 -5.61
N TYR A 88 7.79 -10.22 -4.35
CA TYR A 88 7.96 -9.14 -3.39
C TYR A 88 8.57 -9.69 -2.11
N ALA A 89 9.52 -8.96 -1.55
CA ALA A 89 10.02 -9.24 -0.21
C ALA A 89 9.10 -8.56 0.79
N ILE A 90 8.59 -9.31 1.76
CA ILE A 90 7.62 -8.83 2.72
C ILE A 90 8.30 -8.57 4.06
N PHE A 91 8.18 -7.35 4.56
CA PHE A 91 8.69 -6.93 5.86
C PHE A 91 7.52 -6.61 6.77
N GLU A 92 7.35 -7.35 7.85
CA GLU A 92 6.33 -7.08 8.85
C GLU A 92 6.89 -6.09 9.88
N VAL A 93 6.16 -5.00 10.12
CA VAL A 93 6.59 -3.89 10.96
C VAL A 93 5.47 -3.54 11.92
N PRO A 94 5.77 -3.26 13.21
CA PRO A 94 4.74 -2.73 14.11
C PRO A 94 4.11 -1.47 13.53
N HIS A 95 2.78 -1.41 13.58
CA HIS A 95 2.01 -0.28 13.03
C HIS A 95 2.02 0.88 14.01
N ALA A 96 3.17 1.47 14.21
CA ALA A 96 3.40 2.61 15.07
C ALA A 96 4.31 3.61 14.34
N GLU A 97 4.10 4.88 14.58
CA GLU A 97 4.78 5.95 13.85
C GLU A 97 6.32 5.79 13.88
N ASN A 98 6.88 5.51 15.07
CA ASN A 98 8.32 5.35 15.20
C ASN A 98 8.87 4.14 14.45
N ASP A 99 8.15 3.03 14.49
CA ASP A 99 8.56 1.79 13.82
C ASP A 99 8.51 1.93 12.30
N VAL A 100 7.47 2.58 11.79
CA VAL A 100 7.33 2.86 10.36
C VAL A 100 8.44 3.82 9.90
N ALA A 101 8.71 4.87 10.66
CA ALA A 101 9.78 5.81 10.35
C ALA A 101 11.15 5.11 10.36
N ASN A 102 11.41 4.23 11.32
CA ASN A 102 12.64 3.45 11.38
C ASN A 102 12.80 2.51 10.21
N PHE A 103 11.71 1.89 9.75
CA PHE A 103 11.73 1.04 8.57
C PHE A 103 12.21 1.84 7.34
N TRP A 104 11.61 2.99 7.08
CA TRP A 104 12.00 3.83 5.94
C TRP A 104 13.42 4.34 6.05
N LYS A 105 13.86 4.67 7.26
CA LYS A 105 15.23 5.12 7.52
C LYS A 105 16.27 4.04 7.21
N ASN A 106 15.94 2.78 7.47
CA ASN A 106 16.86 1.65 7.34
C ASN A 106 16.61 0.79 6.10
N ILE A 107 15.74 1.23 5.19
CA ILE A 107 15.32 0.41 4.05
C ILE A 107 16.48 -0.04 3.17
N ASP A 108 17.45 0.84 2.92
CA ASP A 108 18.61 0.50 2.09
C ASP A 108 19.43 -0.62 2.70
N THR A 109 19.63 -0.59 4.02
CA THR A 109 20.34 -1.64 4.74
C THR A 109 19.55 -2.95 4.75
N LEU A 110 18.23 -2.86 4.99
CA LEU A 110 17.35 -4.03 5.06
C LEU A 110 17.24 -4.75 3.71
N THR A 111 17.39 -4.03 2.62
CA THR A 111 17.24 -4.58 1.26
C THR A 111 18.57 -4.73 0.53
N SER A 112 19.72 -4.55 1.21
CA SER A 112 21.04 -4.55 0.60
C SER A 112 21.38 -5.86 -0.13
N ASP A 113 20.88 -7.00 0.34
CA ASP A 113 21.12 -8.32 -0.24
C ASP A 113 20.00 -8.76 -1.20
N LEU A 114 19.05 -7.88 -1.50
CA LEU A 114 17.90 -8.20 -2.33
C LEU A 114 17.99 -7.55 -3.71
N PRO A 115 17.57 -8.24 -4.77
CA PRO A 115 17.52 -7.67 -6.12
C PRO A 115 16.27 -6.78 -6.29
N VAL A 116 16.27 -5.62 -5.63
CA VAL A 116 15.13 -4.70 -5.65
C VAL A 116 14.91 -4.13 -7.05
N ASP A 117 13.67 -4.11 -7.51
CA ASP A 117 13.28 -3.45 -8.75
C ASP A 117 12.82 -2.02 -8.45
N TYR A 118 13.72 -1.06 -8.66
CA TYR A 118 13.46 0.35 -8.38
C TYR A 118 12.54 1.01 -9.41
N THR A 119 12.13 0.28 -10.45
CA THR A 119 11.16 0.79 -11.43
C THR A 119 9.71 0.60 -10.98
N LYS A 120 9.49 -0.18 -9.92
CA LYS A 120 8.17 -0.45 -9.37
C LYS A 120 8.02 0.18 -7.99
N PRO A 121 6.80 0.58 -7.62
CA PRO A 121 6.58 1.19 -6.30
C PRO A 121 6.62 0.16 -5.17
N ILE A 122 7.02 0.63 -3.99
CA ILE A 122 6.89 -0.13 -2.74
C ILE A 122 5.43 -0.06 -2.31
N ILE A 123 4.88 -1.20 -1.88
CA ILE A 123 3.50 -1.32 -1.48
C ILE A 123 3.40 -1.50 0.04
N GLU A 124 2.60 -0.67 0.69
CA GLU A 124 2.21 -0.85 2.09
C GLU A 124 0.96 -1.72 2.12
N ARG A 125 0.97 -2.79 2.90
CA ARG A 125 -0.14 -3.72 2.99
C ARG A 125 -0.75 -3.69 4.40
N TYR A 126 -2.04 -3.40 4.45
CA TYR A 126 -2.81 -3.29 5.69
C TYR A 126 -3.94 -4.32 5.66
N ALA A 127 -3.62 -5.56 6.04
CA ALA A 127 -4.60 -6.62 6.19
C ALA A 127 -5.31 -6.44 7.54
N PHE A 128 -6.64 -6.54 7.55
CA PHE A 128 -7.42 -6.36 8.78
C PHE A 128 -6.91 -7.25 9.92
N SER A 129 -6.58 -8.51 9.61
CA SER A 129 -6.06 -9.46 10.61
C SER A 129 -4.73 -9.02 11.23
N LYS A 130 -3.89 -8.33 10.47
CA LYS A 130 -2.61 -7.81 10.95
C LYS A 130 -2.78 -6.50 11.70
N ILE A 131 -3.65 -5.62 11.22
CA ILE A 131 -3.92 -4.33 11.87
C ILE A 131 -4.51 -4.55 13.27
N SER A 132 -5.35 -5.56 13.46
CA SER A 132 -5.89 -5.91 14.78
C SER A 132 -4.79 -6.33 15.77
N LEU A 133 -3.63 -6.74 15.27
CA LEU A 133 -2.44 -7.06 16.05
C LEU A 133 -1.43 -5.91 16.07
N HIS A 134 -1.80 -4.74 15.58
CA HIS A 134 -0.93 -3.56 15.44
C HIS A 134 0.29 -3.80 14.56
N LEU A 135 0.09 -4.56 13.47
CA LEU A 135 1.14 -4.87 12.49
C LEU A 135 0.74 -4.40 11.11
N CYS A 136 1.72 -3.96 10.33
CA CYS A 136 1.56 -3.69 8.91
C CYS A 136 2.73 -4.32 8.15
N GLU A 137 2.61 -4.38 6.83
CA GLU A 137 3.62 -5.01 5.99
C GLU A 137 4.07 -4.06 4.90
N PHE A 138 5.36 -4.12 4.57
CA PHE A 138 5.94 -3.42 3.43
C PHE A 138 6.37 -4.45 2.40
N CYS A 139 5.87 -4.29 1.19
CA CYS A 139 6.12 -5.22 0.08
C CYS A 139 7.09 -4.56 -0.89
N ILE A 140 8.31 -5.08 -0.94
CA ILE A 140 9.40 -4.52 -1.76
C ILE A 140 9.46 -5.30 -3.06
N PRO A 141 9.26 -4.65 -4.22
CA PRO A 141 9.29 -5.36 -5.50
C PRO A 141 10.69 -5.86 -5.84
N LEU A 142 10.78 -7.08 -6.34
CA LEU A 142 12.02 -7.73 -6.74
C LEU A 142 12.07 -7.90 -8.26
N LYS A 143 13.29 -7.88 -8.79
CA LYS A 143 13.54 -8.13 -10.22
C LYS A 143 13.22 -9.57 -10.62
#